data_32e58c52045408000be612df11511bf1
#
_entry.id   32e58c52045408000be612df11511bf1
#
_cell.length_a   1.000
_cell.length_b   1.000
_cell.length_c   1.000
_cell.angle_alpha   90.00
_cell.angle_beta   90.00
_cell.angle_gamma   90.00
#
_symmetry.space_group_name_H-M   'P 1'
#
loop_
_entity.id
_entity.type
_entity.pdbx_description
1 polymer ?
#
loop_
_entity_poly.entity_id
_entity_poly.type
_entity_poly.pdbx_seq_one_letter_code
_entity_poly.pdbx_strand_id
1 'polypeptide(L)'
;TRKIFSDGTKRTICDRLQGAFSYTNISRSSLFQEEKYMNLWVALESLARTDMYSSIISNVKETVPAAICIRYIYRIVRNFAEDCKRCHVDLSFDSISVDLEQLTKQKMVKEIISIFGDSTLFTQMLDKCSVNTLLKHRCDNVHKLLTDVDFAFHKIENHYNRVSWQIQRLYRIRNEIAHAALREQTSLIVYIEHLNDYLSTYISEIVTDITEKNLDTFEEALCYIRDNYDVFVALYRENQKGILAADVLSSGIISLI
;
A
#
# COMPACT_ATOMS: atom_id res chain seq x y z
N THR A 1 17.14 -2.18 -1.24
CA THR A 1 17.75 -1.05 -2.01
C THR A 1 19.25 -1.24 -2.20
N ARG A 2 20.07 -1.56 -1.15
CA ARG A 2 21.52 -1.76 -1.29
C ARG A 2 21.89 -2.84 -2.32
N LYS A 3 21.16 -3.96 -2.38
CA LYS A 3 21.38 -5.05 -3.35
C LYS A 3 21.24 -4.57 -4.81
N ILE A 4 20.26 -3.75 -5.11
CA ILE A 4 20.01 -3.23 -6.47
C ILE A 4 21.17 -2.34 -6.91
N PHE A 5 21.64 -1.44 -6.03
CA PHE A 5 22.73 -0.50 -6.35
C PHE A 5 24.12 -1.15 -6.41
N SER A 6 24.29 -2.35 -5.88
CA SER A 6 25.55 -3.10 -6.00
C SER A 6 25.64 -3.99 -7.27
N ASP A 7 24.54 -4.17 -7.95
CA ASP A 7 24.47 -5.02 -9.17
C ASP A 7 24.59 -4.15 -10.42
N GLY A 8 25.73 -4.23 -11.09
CA GLY A 8 26.01 -3.46 -12.32
C GLY A 8 25.09 -3.80 -13.50
N THR A 9 24.40 -4.95 -13.48
CA THR A 9 23.45 -5.36 -14.52
C THR A 9 22.13 -4.58 -14.43
N LYS A 10 21.80 -4.00 -13.25
CA LYS A 10 20.56 -3.26 -12.98
C LYS A 10 20.73 -1.73 -13.10
N ARG A 11 21.66 -1.27 -13.95
CA ARG A 11 21.99 0.16 -14.09
C ARG A 11 20.79 1.03 -14.46
N THR A 12 19.97 0.60 -15.41
CA THR A 12 18.76 1.34 -15.83
C THR A 12 17.73 1.49 -14.70
N ILE A 13 17.60 0.45 -13.87
CA ILE A 13 16.75 0.50 -12.66
C ILE A 13 17.31 1.51 -11.67
N CYS A 14 18.63 1.48 -11.43
CA CYS A 14 19.30 2.42 -10.53
C CYS A 14 19.12 3.86 -10.98
N ASP A 15 19.35 4.14 -12.27
CA ASP A 15 19.23 5.49 -12.83
C ASP A 15 17.81 6.05 -12.66
N ARG A 16 16.80 5.22 -12.89
CA ARG A 16 15.39 5.61 -12.75
C ARG A 16 15.00 5.88 -11.29
N LEU A 17 15.43 5.02 -10.36
CA LEU A 17 15.24 5.23 -8.91
C LEU A 17 15.99 6.47 -8.42
N GLN A 18 17.23 6.68 -8.86
CA GLN A 18 18.02 7.88 -8.51
C GLN A 18 17.34 9.15 -9.01
N GLY A 19 16.80 9.15 -10.23
CA GLY A 19 16.01 10.26 -10.76
C GLY A 19 14.83 10.59 -9.84
N ALA A 20 14.03 9.60 -9.45
CA ALA A 20 12.90 9.80 -8.55
C ALA A 20 13.32 10.30 -7.17
N PHE A 21 14.41 9.76 -6.60
CA PHE A 21 14.96 10.24 -5.33
C PHE A 21 15.47 11.67 -5.44
N SER A 22 16.10 12.04 -6.55
CA SER A 22 16.57 13.42 -6.79
C SER A 22 15.40 14.39 -6.79
N TYR A 23 14.33 14.13 -7.50
CA TYR A 23 13.11 14.96 -7.48
C TYR A 23 12.47 15.02 -6.09
N THR A 24 12.44 13.89 -5.37
CA THR A 24 11.94 13.88 -3.98
C THR A 24 12.78 14.77 -3.07
N ASN A 25 14.10 14.78 -3.22
CA ASN A 25 14.98 15.63 -2.44
C ASN A 25 14.82 17.12 -2.83
N ILE A 26 14.68 17.44 -4.11
CA ILE A 26 14.38 18.81 -4.57
C ILE A 26 13.03 19.26 -3.95
N SER A 27 12.00 18.41 -3.97
CA SER A 27 10.74 18.73 -3.32
C SER A 27 10.90 19.07 -1.84
N ARG A 28 11.71 18.31 -1.10
CA ARG A 28 11.95 18.57 0.34
C ARG A 28 12.67 19.90 0.60
N SER A 29 13.57 20.30 -0.29
CA SER A 29 14.33 21.55 -0.18
C SER A 29 13.61 22.76 -0.75
N SER A 30 12.57 22.59 -1.55
CA SER A 30 11.80 23.68 -2.16
C SER A 30 11.08 24.50 -1.10
N LEU A 31 11.01 25.82 -1.27
CA LEU A 31 10.30 26.72 -0.37
C LEU A 31 8.80 26.82 -0.71
N PHE A 32 8.48 26.79 -1.99
CA PHE A 32 7.11 26.94 -2.49
C PHE A 32 6.38 25.62 -2.59
N GLN A 33 5.09 25.62 -2.27
CA GLN A 33 4.27 24.41 -2.29
C GLN A 33 4.07 23.86 -3.72
N GLU A 34 3.99 24.75 -4.69
CA GLU A 34 3.87 24.40 -6.11
C GLU A 34 5.10 23.63 -6.60
N GLU A 35 6.30 24.09 -6.22
CA GLU A 35 7.53 23.39 -6.57
C GLU A 35 7.64 22.03 -5.89
N LYS A 36 7.27 21.95 -4.59
CA LYS A 36 7.19 20.67 -3.86
C LYS A 36 6.29 19.70 -4.58
N TYR A 37 5.10 20.17 -4.93
CA TYR A 37 4.09 19.40 -5.61
C TYR A 37 4.56 18.89 -6.97
N MET A 38 5.07 19.80 -7.81
CA MET A 38 5.55 19.49 -9.16
C MET A 38 6.69 18.46 -9.13
N ASN A 39 7.65 18.63 -8.24
CA ASN A 39 8.78 17.70 -8.14
C ASN A 39 8.34 16.30 -7.69
N LEU A 40 7.38 16.19 -6.74
CA LEU A 40 6.82 14.89 -6.34
C LEU A 40 6.04 14.24 -7.48
N TRP A 41 5.26 15.05 -8.23
CA TRP A 41 4.54 14.53 -9.38
C TRP A 41 5.50 14.00 -10.45
N VAL A 42 6.56 14.74 -10.79
CA VAL A 42 7.59 14.31 -11.74
C VAL A 42 8.28 13.03 -11.27
N ALA A 43 8.58 12.91 -9.97
CA ALA A 43 9.13 11.68 -9.41
C ALA A 43 8.17 10.48 -9.62
N LEU A 44 6.88 10.66 -9.32
CA LEU A 44 5.87 9.60 -9.48
C LEU A 44 5.70 9.22 -10.97
N GLU A 45 5.58 10.20 -11.84
CA GLU A 45 5.44 10.05 -13.29
C GLU A 45 6.64 9.33 -13.91
N SER A 46 7.87 9.68 -13.48
CA SER A 46 9.09 9.03 -13.96
C SER A 46 9.16 7.54 -13.59
N LEU A 47 8.66 7.17 -12.42
CA LEU A 47 8.59 5.77 -11.99
C LEU A 47 7.48 4.97 -12.68
N ALA A 48 6.34 5.59 -12.93
CA ALA A 48 5.19 4.94 -13.55
C ALA A 48 5.29 4.84 -15.07
N ARG A 49 6.31 5.44 -15.70
CA ARG A 49 6.46 5.45 -17.16
C ARG A 49 6.67 4.04 -17.69
N THR A 50 5.80 3.62 -18.62
CA THR A 50 5.81 2.31 -19.27
C THR A 50 5.20 2.44 -20.66
N ASP A 51 5.50 1.50 -21.55
CA ASP A 51 4.91 1.41 -22.88
C ASP A 51 3.59 0.61 -22.90
N MET A 52 3.15 0.07 -21.75
CA MET A 52 1.89 -0.67 -21.61
C MET A 52 0.65 0.16 -21.92
N TYR A 53 0.69 1.48 -21.68
CA TYR A 53 -0.47 2.36 -21.85
C TYR A 53 -0.14 3.55 -22.73
N SER A 54 -1.17 4.09 -23.40
CA SER A 54 -1.03 5.12 -24.44
C SER A 54 -0.67 6.52 -23.93
N SER A 55 -0.77 6.77 -22.62
CA SER A 55 -0.48 8.09 -22.04
C SER A 55 0.14 7.98 -20.67
N ILE A 56 0.91 9.01 -20.30
CA ILE A 56 1.58 9.08 -18.99
C ILE A 56 0.58 9.00 -17.84
N ILE A 57 -0.55 9.72 -17.95
CA ILE A 57 -1.57 9.66 -16.89
C ILE A 57 -2.20 8.27 -16.79
N SER A 58 -2.37 7.56 -17.90
CA SER A 58 -2.84 6.18 -17.88
C SER A 58 -1.84 5.27 -17.19
N ASN A 59 -0.54 5.43 -17.44
CA ASN A 59 0.50 4.69 -16.75
C ASN A 59 0.41 4.86 -15.23
N VAL A 60 0.34 6.10 -14.75
CA VAL A 60 0.22 6.40 -13.30
C VAL A 60 -1.07 5.86 -12.73
N LYS A 61 -2.18 6.02 -13.44
CA LYS A 61 -3.52 5.65 -12.99
C LYS A 61 -3.73 4.13 -12.89
N GLU A 62 -3.02 3.35 -13.68
CA GLU A 62 -3.15 1.89 -13.69
C GLU A 62 -2.14 1.21 -12.76
N THR A 63 -0.89 1.69 -12.72
CA THR A 63 0.17 1.02 -11.96
C THR A 63 0.22 1.44 -10.49
N VAL A 64 0.01 2.71 -10.18
CA VAL A 64 0.09 3.21 -8.79
C VAL A 64 -1.03 2.68 -7.91
N PRO A 65 -2.33 2.73 -8.31
CA PRO A 65 -3.39 2.12 -7.52
C PRO A 65 -3.21 0.61 -7.33
N ALA A 66 -2.74 -0.12 -8.35
CA ALA A 66 -2.45 -1.54 -8.24
C ALA A 66 -1.44 -1.82 -7.12
N ALA A 67 -0.27 -1.14 -7.16
CA ALA A 67 0.76 -1.27 -6.12
C ALA A 67 0.26 -0.91 -4.71
N ILE A 68 -0.59 0.12 -4.60
CA ILE A 68 -1.15 0.53 -3.29
C ILE A 68 -2.16 -0.50 -2.77
N CYS A 69 -2.95 -1.11 -3.66
CA CYS A 69 -4.04 -1.99 -3.27
C CYS A 69 -3.61 -3.42 -2.93
N ILE A 70 -2.53 -3.92 -3.54
CA ILE A 70 -1.98 -5.25 -3.22
C ILE A 70 -1.77 -5.42 -1.71
N ARG A 71 -1.22 -4.41 -1.03
CA ARG A 71 -0.95 -4.46 0.43
C ARG A 71 -2.03 -3.80 1.29
N TYR A 72 -3.20 -3.50 0.72
CA TYR A 72 -4.21 -2.73 1.44
C TYR A 72 -4.72 -3.44 2.69
N ILE A 73 -5.14 -4.70 2.58
CA ILE A 73 -5.61 -5.49 3.73
C ILE A 73 -4.48 -5.71 4.73
N TYR A 74 -3.28 -6.09 4.27
CA TYR A 74 -2.11 -6.22 5.15
C TYR A 74 -1.86 -4.97 5.99
N ARG A 75 -1.94 -3.78 5.37
CA ARG A 75 -1.76 -2.50 6.08
C ARG A 75 -2.84 -2.25 7.12
N ILE A 76 -4.09 -2.62 6.83
CA ILE A 76 -5.20 -2.49 7.80
C ILE A 76 -4.94 -3.39 9.01
N VAL A 77 -4.61 -4.67 8.79
CA VAL A 77 -4.33 -5.64 9.86
C VAL A 77 -3.12 -5.18 10.69
N ARG A 78 -2.04 -4.75 10.03
CA ARG A 78 -0.86 -4.22 10.71
C ARG A 78 -1.19 -2.99 11.57
N ASN A 79 -1.95 -2.05 11.03
CA ASN A 79 -2.32 -0.84 11.77
C ASN A 79 -3.21 -1.18 12.97
N PHE A 80 -4.09 -2.17 12.85
CA PHE A 80 -4.87 -2.67 13.96
C PHE A 80 -3.98 -3.30 15.05
N ALA A 81 -2.99 -4.11 14.66
CA ALA A 81 -2.02 -4.67 15.61
C ALA A 81 -1.24 -3.58 16.36
N GLU A 82 -0.81 -2.53 15.65
CA GLU A 82 -0.16 -1.36 16.25
C GLU A 82 -1.10 -0.57 17.18
N ASP A 83 -2.40 -0.50 16.85
CA ASP A 83 -3.39 0.13 17.73
C ASP A 83 -3.60 -0.70 19.02
N CYS A 84 -3.65 -2.02 18.93
CA CYS A 84 -3.70 -2.92 20.09
C CYS A 84 -2.48 -2.70 21.00
N LYS A 85 -1.29 -2.62 20.40
CA LYS A 85 -0.05 -2.31 21.11
C LYS A 85 -0.12 -0.96 21.82
N ARG A 86 -0.55 0.12 21.15
CA ARG A 86 -0.69 1.47 21.74
C ARG A 86 -1.73 1.53 22.85
N CYS A 87 -2.78 0.72 22.75
CA CYS A 87 -3.83 0.62 23.77
C CYS A 87 -3.47 -0.38 24.89
N HIS A 88 -2.28 -0.97 24.85
CA HIS A 88 -1.82 -1.98 25.81
C HIS A 88 -2.82 -3.14 26.00
N VAL A 89 -3.40 -3.60 24.87
CA VAL A 89 -4.32 -4.75 24.91
C VAL A 89 -3.53 -6.01 25.25
N ASP A 90 -3.93 -6.65 26.34
CA ASP A 90 -3.36 -7.93 26.73
C ASP A 90 -3.88 -9.04 25.81
N LEU A 91 -3.01 -9.62 24.98
CA LEU A 91 -3.31 -10.71 24.06
C LEU A 91 -2.96 -12.10 24.67
N SER A 92 -3.22 -12.26 25.95
CA SER A 92 -3.16 -13.55 26.66
C SER A 92 -4.54 -14.21 26.58
N PHE A 93 -4.64 -15.30 25.88
CA PHE A 93 -5.85 -16.11 25.70
C PHE A 93 -5.68 -17.45 26.42
N ASP A 94 -6.76 -18.21 26.57
CA ASP A 94 -6.72 -19.50 27.29
C ASP A 94 -5.71 -20.50 26.70
N SER A 95 -5.53 -20.46 25.37
CA SER A 95 -4.68 -21.40 24.63
C SER A 95 -3.37 -20.81 24.14
N ILE A 96 -3.27 -19.49 23.99
CA ILE A 96 -2.09 -18.81 23.46
C ILE A 96 -1.86 -17.47 24.16
N SER A 97 -0.62 -17.00 24.16
CA SER A 97 -0.25 -15.66 24.62
C SER A 97 0.65 -15.00 23.57
N VAL A 98 0.32 -13.79 23.18
CA VAL A 98 1.03 -13.03 22.13
C VAL A 98 1.53 -11.72 22.71
N ASP A 99 2.85 -11.56 22.79
CA ASP A 99 3.48 -10.29 23.18
C ASP A 99 3.82 -9.48 21.94
N LEU A 100 2.96 -8.52 21.60
CA LEU A 100 3.16 -7.66 20.43
C LEU A 100 4.41 -6.78 20.52
N GLU A 101 4.94 -6.53 21.72
CA GLU A 101 6.13 -5.68 21.89
C GLU A 101 7.39 -6.32 21.33
N GLN A 102 7.46 -7.65 21.39
CA GLN A 102 8.62 -8.42 20.94
C GLN A 102 8.54 -8.88 19.48
N LEU A 103 7.41 -8.63 18.81
CA LEU A 103 7.20 -9.12 17.45
C LEU A 103 7.62 -8.09 16.39
N THR A 104 8.16 -8.61 15.28
CA THR A 104 8.28 -7.83 14.05
C THR A 104 6.90 -7.55 13.47
N LYS A 105 6.76 -6.49 12.66
CA LYS A 105 5.49 -6.13 12.02
C LYS A 105 4.82 -7.28 11.27
N GLN A 106 5.62 -8.11 10.61
CA GLN A 106 5.13 -9.30 9.89
C GLN A 106 4.57 -10.36 10.83
N LYS A 107 5.31 -10.67 11.91
CA LYS A 107 4.85 -11.62 12.91
C LYS A 107 3.58 -11.15 13.60
N MET A 108 3.47 -9.84 13.93
CA MET A 108 2.24 -9.28 14.48
C MET A 108 1.04 -9.52 13.56
N VAL A 109 1.20 -9.28 12.24
CA VAL A 109 0.11 -9.52 11.29
C VAL A 109 -0.28 -10.99 11.24
N LYS A 110 0.69 -11.92 11.22
CA LYS A 110 0.43 -13.37 11.24
C LYS A 110 -0.32 -13.81 12.49
N GLU A 111 0.07 -13.31 13.65
CA GLU A 111 -0.62 -13.61 14.91
C GLU A 111 -2.07 -13.10 14.92
N ILE A 112 -2.30 -11.88 14.45
CA ILE A 112 -3.67 -11.33 14.34
C ILE A 112 -4.52 -12.17 13.37
N ILE A 113 -3.96 -12.57 12.22
CA ILE A 113 -4.67 -13.44 11.27
C ILE A 113 -5.01 -14.78 11.92
N SER A 114 -4.08 -15.38 12.66
CA SER A 114 -4.32 -16.64 13.37
C SER A 114 -5.42 -16.52 14.44
N ILE A 115 -5.40 -15.45 15.22
CA ILE A 115 -6.45 -15.17 16.23
C ILE A 115 -7.81 -15.03 15.56
N PHE A 116 -7.90 -14.34 14.44
CA PHE A 116 -9.18 -14.10 13.76
C PHE A 116 -9.68 -15.30 12.94
N GLY A 117 -8.83 -16.27 12.66
CA GLY A 117 -9.21 -17.56 12.09
C GLY A 117 -9.90 -18.51 13.07
N ASP A 118 -9.79 -18.25 14.38
CA ASP A 118 -10.44 -19.03 15.43
C ASP A 118 -11.58 -18.22 16.07
N SER A 119 -12.81 -18.74 16.02
CA SER A 119 -14.00 -18.04 16.52
C SER A 119 -13.98 -17.78 18.02
N THR A 120 -13.33 -18.66 18.79
CA THR A 120 -13.20 -18.55 20.26
C THR A 120 -12.20 -17.45 20.59
N LEU A 121 -11.05 -17.47 19.95
CA LEU A 121 -10.01 -16.44 20.12
C LEU A 121 -10.50 -15.06 19.65
N PHE A 122 -11.24 -15.02 18.55
CA PHE A 122 -11.85 -13.76 18.08
C PHE A 122 -12.82 -13.17 19.10
N THR A 123 -13.68 -14.02 19.72
CA THR A 123 -14.63 -13.56 20.72
C THR A 123 -13.90 -12.95 21.94
N GLN A 124 -12.86 -13.62 22.43
CA GLN A 124 -12.01 -13.11 23.49
C GLN A 124 -11.27 -11.81 23.08
N MET A 125 -10.77 -11.74 21.85
CA MET A 125 -10.12 -10.55 21.28
C MET A 125 -11.09 -9.36 21.24
N LEU A 126 -12.32 -9.58 20.80
CA LEU A 126 -13.34 -8.55 20.71
C LEU A 126 -13.71 -7.98 22.11
N ASP A 127 -13.76 -8.86 23.11
CA ASP A 127 -13.99 -8.46 24.51
C ASP A 127 -12.82 -7.63 25.04
N LYS A 128 -11.59 -8.08 24.84
CA LYS A 128 -10.38 -7.33 25.22
C LYS A 128 -10.29 -5.95 24.52
N CYS A 129 -10.74 -5.83 23.28
CA CYS A 129 -10.82 -4.56 22.55
C CYS A 129 -11.96 -3.66 23.07
N SER A 130 -12.87 -4.15 23.89
CA SER A 130 -14.02 -3.39 24.39
C SER A 130 -13.64 -2.23 25.33
N VAL A 131 -12.41 -2.20 25.83
CA VAL A 131 -11.85 -1.08 26.61
C VAL A 131 -11.89 0.25 25.84
N ASN A 132 -11.95 0.19 24.52
CA ASN A 132 -12.05 1.35 23.64
C ASN A 132 -13.03 1.07 22.49
N THR A 133 -14.11 1.88 22.39
CA THR A 133 -15.16 1.70 21.39
C THR A 133 -14.62 1.73 19.95
N LEU A 134 -13.66 2.61 19.65
CA LEU A 134 -13.04 2.68 18.33
C LEU A 134 -12.22 1.44 18.03
N LEU A 135 -11.46 0.95 19.01
CA LEU A 135 -10.65 -0.26 18.86
C LEU A 135 -11.54 -1.49 18.65
N LYS A 136 -12.63 -1.61 19.41
CA LYS A 136 -13.64 -2.66 19.21
C LYS A 136 -14.22 -2.64 17.81
N HIS A 137 -14.61 -1.46 17.32
CA HIS A 137 -15.12 -1.30 15.95
C HIS A 137 -14.06 -1.69 14.89
N ARG A 138 -12.79 -1.33 15.11
CA ARG A 138 -11.69 -1.74 14.22
C ARG A 138 -11.46 -3.25 14.27
N CYS A 139 -11.55 -3.87 15.44
CA CYS A 139 -11.46 -5.32 15.61
C CYS A 139 -12.53 -6.04 14.77
N ASP A 140 -13.78 -5.64 14.88
CA ASP A 140 -14.89 -6.19 14.09
C ASP A 140 -14.69 -5.99 12.58
N ASN A 141 -14.25 -4.80 12.15
CA ASN A 141 -13.97 -4.54 10.75
C ASN A 141 -12.82 -5.39 10.19
N VAL A 142 -11.75 -5.59 10.96
CA VAL A 142 -10.62 -6.44 10.53
C VAL A 142 -11.06 -7.90 10.45
N HIS A 143 -11.85 -8.37 11.41
CA HIS A 143 -12.42 -9.72 11.34
C HIS A 143 -13.26 -9.90 10.07
N LYS A 144 -14.16 -8.97 9.75
CA LYS A 144 -14.95 -9.01 8.51
C LYS A 144 -14.08 -9.00 7.26
N LEU A 145 -13.00 -8.21 7.25
CA LEU A 145 -12.06 -8.19 6.14
C LEU A 145 -11.34 -9.54 5.93
N LEU A 146 -11.15 -10.32 6.99
CA LEU A 146 -10.45 -11.60 6.93
C LEU A 146 -11.38 -12.78 6.71
N THR A 147 -12.67 -12.67 7.06
CA THR A 147 -13.64 -13.79 7.04
C THR A 147 -14.75 -13.65 6.00
N ASP A 148 -15.00 -12.43 5.50
CA ASP A 148 -16.03 -12.15 4.50
C ASP A 148 -15.37 -11.70 3.19
N VAL A 149 -15.35 -12.61 2.22
CA VAL A 149 -14.69 -12.41 0.91
C VAL A 149 -15.34 -11.27 0.13
N ASP A 150 -16.67 -11.17 0.15
CA ASP A 150 -17.38 -10.12 -0.59
C ASP A 150 -17.11 -8.74 0.03
N PHE A 151 -17.12 -8.67 1.35
CA PHE A 151 -16.76 -7.43 2.05
C PHE A 151 -15.33 -7.00 1.74
N ALA A 152 -14.37 -7.94 1.78
CA ALA A 152 -12.97 -7.66 1.46
C ALA A 152 -12.81 -7.20 0.01
N PHE A 153 -13.44 -7.90 -0.94
CA PHE A 153 -13.43 -7.54 -2.36
C PHE A 153 -13.93 -6.10 -2.58
N HIS A 154 -15.12 -5.78 -2.09
CA HIS A 154 -15.67 -4.44 -2.21
C HIS A 154 -14.81 -3.36 -1.55
N LYS A 155 -14.13 -3.68 -0.46
CA LYS A 155 -13.19 -2.73 0.19
C LYS A 155 -11.97 -2.48 -0.68
N ILE A 156 -11.40 -3.51 -1.30
CA ILE A 156 -10.24 -3.39 -2.20
C ILE A 156 -10.63 -2.58 -3.44
N GLU A 157 -11.73 -2.93 -4.10
CA GLU A 157 -12.23 -2.26 -5.29
C GLU A 157 -12.53 -0.77 -5.02
N ASN A 158 -13.23 -0.47 -3.94
CA ASN A 158 -13.49 0.90 -3.52
C ASN A 158 -12.20 1.68 -3.21
N HIS A 159 -11.21 1.03 -2.63
CA HIS A 159 -9.92 1.67 -2.36
C HIS A 159 -9.17 1.96 -3.66
N TYR A 160 -9.12 1.01 -4.60
CA TYR A 160 -8.54 1.20 -5.93
C TYR A 160 -9.18 2.39 -6.65
N ASN A 161 -10.51 2.44 -6.69
CA ASN A 161 -11.24 3.51 -7.33
C ASN A 161 -10.95 4.89 -6.69
N ARG A 162 -10.90 4.95 -5.36
CA ARG A 162 -10.56 6.19 -4.64
C ARG A 162 -9.14 6.66 -4.95
N VAL A 163 -8.16 5.77 -4.97
CA VAL A 163 -6.78 6.11 -5.33
C VAL A 163 -6.71 6.58 -6.77
N SER A 164 -7.37 5.89 -7.70
CA SER A 164 -7.42 6.25 -9.12
C SER A 164 -8.05 7.64 -9.34
N TRP A 165 -9.17 7.94 -8.66
CA TRP A 165 -9.80 9.28 -8.72
C TRP A 165 -8.91 10.36 -8.09
N GLN A 166 -8.24 10.05 -7.00
CA GLN A 166 -7.29 10.97 -6.38
C GLN A 166 -6.11 11.28 -7.31
N ILE A 167 -5.57 10.29 -8.01
CA ILE A 167 -4.52 10.49 -9.02
C ILE A 167 -5.01 11.40 -10.14
N GLN A 168 -6.23 11.21 -10.64
CA GLN A 168 -6.81 12.11 -11.65
C GLN A 168 -6.93 13.56 -11.14
N ARG A 169 -7.31 13.73 -9.88
CA ARG A 169 -7.39 15.06 -9.25
C ARG A 169 -6.00 15.68 -9.13
N LEU A 170 -5.02 14.91 -8.69
CA LEU A 170 -3.63 15.34 -8.60
C LEU A 170 -3.09 15.75 -9.98
N TYR A 171 -3.39 14.99 -11.02
CA TYR A 171 -3.00 15.35 -12.39
C TYR A 171 -3.61 16.66 -12.87
N ARG A 172 -4.88 16.94 -12.55
CA ARG A 172 -5.51 18.22 -12.86
C ARG A 172 -4.82 19.38 -12.18
N ILE A 173 -4.51 19.26 -10.88
CA ILE A 173 -3.76 20.28 -10.12
C ILE A 173 -2.39 20.51 -10.74
N ARG A 174 -1.69 19.44 -11.14
CA ARG A 174 -0.40 19.53 -11.85
C ARG A 174 -0.53 20.38 -13.13
N ASN A 175 -1.58 20.13 -13.92
CA ASN A 175 -1.80 20.88 -15.14
C ASN A 175 -2.16 22.35 -14.87
N GLU A 176 -2.94 22.61 -13.83
CA GLU A 176 -3.26 23.97 -13.39
C GLU A 176 -1.99 24.74 -12.98
N ILE A 177 -1.13 24.14 -12.19
CA ILE A 177 0.16 24.74 -11.79
C ILE A 177 1.05 25.00 -13.02
N ALA A 178 1.15 24.01 -13.94
CA ALA A 178 2.03 24.10 -15.10
C ALA A 178 1.58 25.10 -16.15
N HIS A 179 0.28 25.31 -16.35
CA HIS A 179 -0.26 26.07 -17.46
C HIS A 179 -0.92 27.39 -17.07
N ALA A 180 -1.44 27.52 -15.86
CA ALA A 180 -2.22 28.67 -15.45
C ALA A 180 -1.49 29.63 -14.53
N ALA A 181 -0.26 29.32 -14.11
CA ALA A 181 0.49 30.08 -13.10
C ALA A 181 -0.39 30.43 -11.87
N LEU A 182 -1.32 29.56 -11.53
CA LEU A 182 -2.29 29.78 -10.45
C LEU A 182 -1.55 29.93 -9.12
N ARG A 183 -1.48 31.17 -8.68
CA ARG A 183 -0.97 31.55 -7.35
C ARG A 183 -2.04 31.53 -6.27
N GLU A 184 -3.24 31.06 -6.54
CA GLU A 184 -4.36 31.29 -5.65
C GLU A 184 -4.94 30.06 -4.95
N GLN A 185 -4.83 30.08 -3.63
CA GLN A 185 -5.81 29.77 -2.60
C GLN A 185 -6.14 28.30 -2.27
N THR A 186 -5.72 27.31 -2.97
CA THR A 186 -5.91 25.95 -2.46
C THR A 186 -4.66 25.52 -1.72
N SER A 187 -4.76 25.28 -0.43
CA SER A 187 -3.62 24.68 0.31
C SER A 187 -3.21 23.37 -0.37
N LEU A 188 -2.01 23.34 -0.93
CA LEU A 188 -1.45 22.15 -1.59
C LEU A 188 -0.91 21.11 -0.58
N ILE A 189 -0.88 21.44 0.71
CA ILE A 189 -0.26 20.60 1.76
C ILE A 189 -0.83 19.19 1.74
N VAL A 190 -2.16 19.04 1.75
CA VAL A 190 -2.82 17.73 1.74
C VAL A 190 -2.49 16.93 0.49
N TYR A 191 -2.39 17.59 -0.66
CA TYR A 191 -2.06 16.93 -1.93
C TYR A 191 -0.58 16.52 -2.00
N ILE A 192 0.31 17.33 -1.41
CA ILE A 192 1.73 17.00 -1.24
C ILE A 192 1.90 15.78 -0.35
N GLU A 193 1.16 15.70 0.77
CA GLU A 193 1.15 14.54 1.66
C GLU A 193 0.68 13.28 0.93
N HIS A 194 -0.43 13.34 0.18
CA HIS A 194 -0.90 12.22 -0.63
C HIS A 194 0.13 11.77 -1.68
N LEU A 195 0.79 12.71 -2.38
CA LEU A 195 1.83 12.37 -3.35
C LEU A 195 3.02 11.70 -2.67
N ASN A 196 3.46 12.18 -1.52
CA ASN A 196 4.53 11.56 -0.74
C ASN A 196 4.16 10.12 -0.32
N ASP A 197 2.94 9.91 0.16
CA ASP A 197 2.47 8.59 0.58
C ASP A 197 2.39 7.62 -0.60
N TYR A 198 1.85 8.06 -1.73
CA TYR A 198 1.77 7.24 -2.94
C TYR A 198 3.16 6.92 -3.49
N LEU A 199 4.02 7.93 -3.59
CA LEU A 199 5.38 7.76 -4.08
C LEU A 199 6.20 6.81 -3.20
N SER A 200 6.15 6.99 -1.88
CA SER A 200 6.89 6.14 -0.95
C SER A 200 6.40 4.68 -0.97
N THR A 201 5.08 4.48 -1.04
CA THR A 201 4.49 3.14 -1.16
C THR A 201 4.86 2.50 -2.49
N TYR A 202 4.77 3.25 -3.58
CA TYR A 202 5.07 2.77 -4.92
C TYR A 202 6.54 2.39 -5.09
N ILE A 203 7.47 3.22 -4.60
CA ILE A 203 8.91 2.90 -4.58
C ILE A 203 9.16 1.63 -3.76
N SER A 204 8.53 1.52 -2.59
CA SER A 204 8.71 0.35 -1.74
C SER A 204 8.27 -0.93 -2.45
N GLU A 205 7.15 -0.90 -3.15
CA GLU A 205 6.63 -2.05 -3.88
C GLU A 205 7.55 -2.45 -5.03
N ILE A 206 7.91 -1.50 -5.89
CA ILE A 206 8.84 -1.73 -7.01
C ILE A 206 10.17 -2.32 -6.53
N VAL A 207 10.77 -1.72 -5.49
CA VAL A 207 12.07 -2.18 -4.96
C VAL A 207 11.96 -3.58 -4.36
N THR A 208 10.86 -3.87 -3.69
CA THR A 208 10.60 -5.21 -3.14
C THR A 208 10.49 -6.24 -4.26
N ASP A 209 9.66 -6.00 -5.26
CA ASP A 209 9.45 -6.94 -6.36
C ASP A 209 10.73 -7.17 -7.17
N ILE A 210 11.47 -6.11 -7.50
CA ILE A 210 12.78 -6.25 -8.17
C ILE A 210 13.74 -7.11 -7.34
N THR A 211 13.76 -6.92 -6.02
CA THR A 211 14.72 -7.61 -5.14
C THR A 211 14.36 -9.06 -4.91
N GLU A 212 13.07 -9.34 -4.68
CA GLU A 212 12.58 -10.66 -4.27
C GLU A 212 12.35 -11.58 -5.47
N LYS A 213 11.86 -11.03 -6.55
CA LYS A 213 11.59 -11.77 -7.78
C LYS A 213 12.79 -11.76 -8.73
N ASN A 214 13.88 -11.06 -8.36
CA ASN A 214 15.08 -10.90 -9.16
C ASN A 214 14.78 -10.40 -10.58
N LEU A 215 13.91 -9.39 -10.70
CA LEU A 215 13.55 -8.80 -11.98
C LEU A 215 14.71 -7.98 -12.55
N ASP A 216 14.90 -8.04 -13.85
CA ASP A 216 16.05 -7.42 -14.52
C ASP A 216 15.73 -6.03 -15.07
N THR A 217 14.46 -5.73 -15.32
CA THR A 217 14.03 -4.45 -15.89
C THR A 217 12.96 -3.78 -15.04
N PHE A 218 12.85 -2.47 -15.18
CA PHE A 218 11.79 -1.70 -14.56
C PHE A 218 10.42 -2.01 -15.15
N GLU A 219 10.38 -2.32 -16.43
CA GLU A 219 9.16 -2.70 -17.15
C GLU A 219 8.60 -4.02 -16.61
N GLU A 220 9.44 -5.03 -16.40
CA GLU A 220 9.03 -6.27 -15.75
C GLU A 220 8.43 -6.03 -14.36
N ALA A 221 8.99 -5.11 -13.58
CA ALA A 221 8.45 -4.80 -12.27
C ALA A 221 7.05 -4.16 -12.35
N LEU A 222 6.83 -3.27 -13.34
CA LEU A 222 5.51 -2.66 -13.54
C LEU A 222 4.47 -3.66 -14.05
N CYS A 223 4.85 -4.54 -14.99
CA CYS A 223 4.02 -5.65 -15.45
C CYS A 223 3.66 -6.56 -14.26
N TYR A 224 4.68 -6.96 -13.48
CA TYR A 224 4.49 -7.84 -12.33
C TYR A 224 3.51 -7.24 -11.30
N ILE A 225 3.64 -5.95 -10.97
CA ILE A 225 2.72 -5.25 -10.06
C ILE A 225 1.28 -5.32 -10.60
N ARG A 226 1.10 -5.07 -11.90
CA ARG A 226 -0.22 -5.07 -12.50
C ARG A 226 -0.83 -6.46 -12.52
N ASP A 227 -0.09 -7.45 -13.01
CA ASP A 227 -0.53 -8.84 -13.10
C ASP A 227 -0.83 -9.42 -11.70
N ASN A 228 0.03 -9.12 -10.73
CA ASN A 228 -0.16 -9.54 -9.35
C ASN A 228 -1.45 -8.94 -8.73
N TYR A 229 -1.75 -7.67 -9.03
CA TYR A 229 -3.00 -7.06 -8.60
C TYR A 229 -4.22 -7.72 -9.27
N ASP A 230 -4.16 -8.00 -10.57
CA ASP A 230 -5.26 -8.63 -11.30
C ASP A 230 -5.51 -10.06 -10.80
N VAL A 231 -4.46 -10.84 -10.53
CA VAL A 231 -4.55 -12.16 -9.90
C VAL A 231 -5.14 -12.04 -8.49
N PHE A 232 -4.69 -11.08 -7.70
CA PHE A 232 -5.20 -10.83 -6.35
C PHE A 232 -6.71 -10.53 -6.38
N VAL A 233 -7.17 -9.68 -7.28
CA VAL A 233 -8.59 -9.34 -7.45
C VAL A 233 -9.39 -10.55 -7.93
N ALA A 234 -8.84 -11.33 -8.89
CA ALA A 234 -9.48 -12.54 -9.41
C ALA A 234 -9.71 -13.59 -8.32
N LEU A 235 -8.74 -13.78 -7.41
CA LEU A 235 -8.88 -14.70 -6.28
C LEU A 235 -10.06 -14.35 -5.39
N TYR A 236 -10.36 -13.08 -5.15
CA TYR A 236 -11.55 -12.67 -4.40
C TYR A 236 -12.84 -12.84 -5.20
N ARG A 237 -12.83 -12.60 -6.52
CA ARG A 237 -14.01 -12.76 -7.38
C ARG A 237 -14.42 -14.22 -7.59
N GLU A 238 -13.45 -15.09 -7.83
CA GLU A 238 -13.70 -16.51 -8.16
C GLU A 238 -14.01 -17.34 -6.92
N ASN A 239 -13.60 -16.90 -5.76
CA ASN A 239 -13.63 -17.65 -4.51
C ASN A 239 -14.84 -17.37 -3.62
N GLN A 240 -16.03 -17.29 -4.21
CA GLN A 240 -17.29 -17.15 -3.46
C GLN A 240 -17.57 -18.29 -2.44
N LYS A 241 -16.70 -19.29 -2.29
CA LYS A 241 -17.03 -20.50 -1.53
C LYS A 241 -15.98 -21.02 -0.54
N GLY A 242 -14.94 -20.29 -0.15
CA GLY A 242 -14.13 -20.86 0.91
C GLY A 242 -12.69 -20.43 1.12
N ILE A 243 -12.13 -19.51 0.35
CA ILE A 243 -10.85 -18.94 0.73
C ILE A 243 -11.12 -17.70 1.57
N LEU A 244 -10.64 -17.74 2.80
CA LEU A 244 -10.61 -16.58 3.67
C LEU A 244 -9.59 -15.58 3.11
N ALA A 245 -9.84 -14.29 3.30
CA ALA A 245 -8.83 -13.26 2.99
C ALA A 245 -7.49 -13.55 3.68
N ALA A 246 -7.52 -14.22 4.82
CA ALA A 246 -6.35 -14.74 5.52
C ALA A 246 -5.53 -15.73 4.67
N ASP A 247 -6.18 -16.63 3.94
CA ASP A 247 -5.51 -17.61 3.08
C ASP A 247 -4.87 -16.94 1.87
N VAL A 248 -5.53 -15.93 1.28
CA VAL A 248 -4.95 -15.12 0.20
C VAL A 248 -3.73 -14.36 0.70
N LEU A 249 -3.79 -13.77 1.89
CA LEU A 249 -2.66 -13.06 2.49
C LEU A 249 -1.51 -14.00 2.86
N SER A 250 -1.78 -15.28 3.18
CA SER A 250 -0.79 -16.28 3.54
C SER A 250 -0.25 -17.07 2.35
N SER A 251 -0.92 -17.03 1.18
CA SER A 251 -0.56 -17.86 0.01
C SER A 251 0.73 -17.47 -0.70
N GLY A 252 1.43 -16.41 -0.26
CA GLY A 252 2.66 -15.93 -0.87
C GLY A 252 2.47 -15.19 -2.21
N ILE A 253 1.24 -15.05 -2.70
CA ILE A 253 0.89 -14.20 -3.85
C ILE A 253 1.12 -12.75 -3.46
N ILE A 254 0.82 -12.41 -2.22
CA ILE A 254 1.23 -11.15 -1.61
C ILE A 254 2.41 -11.47 -0.71
N SER A 255 3.59 -11.07 -1.13
CA SER A 255 4.76 -11.15 -0.26
C SER A 255 4.47 -10.42 1.05
N LEU A 256 4.33 -11.17 2.13
CA LEU A 256 4.13 -10.65 3.49
C LEU A 256 5.44 -10.13 4.09
N ILE A 257 6.33 -9.59 3.25
CA ILE A 257 7.64 -9.10 3.68
C ILE A 257 7.56 -7.71 4.26
#